data_5c06fcedf2578693b4789e5e72f2e382
#
_entry.id   5c06fcedf2578693b4789e5e72f2e382
#
_cell.length_a   1.000
_cell.length_b   1.000
_cell.length_c   1.000
_cell.angle_alpha   90.00
_cell.angle_beta   90.00
_cell.angle_gamma   90.00
#
_symmetry.space_group_name_H-M   'P 1'
#
loop_
_entity.id
_entity.type
_entity.pdbx_description
1 polymer ?
#
loop_
_entity_poly.entity_id
_entity_poly.type
_entity_poly.pdbx_seq_one_letter_code
_entity_poly.pdbx_strand_id
1 'polypeptide(L)'
;MLEVYLKNEIDKIGKDHNMDNKIYTPKVKLNWTDNKAALIELIYALYYKGSFNNGQADIKEIAKYFEAVFNTDLGDIYRSYIEIKNRNSRTKFISQLKEILDNKMEEDDI
;
A
#
# COMPACT_ATOMS: atom_id res chain seq x y z
N MET A 1 -6.12 -17.15 -7.06
CA MET A 1 -5.95 -17.84 -8.00
C MET A 1 -5.27 -18.25 -8.71
N LEU A 2 -5.76 -17.93 -7.92
CA LEU A 2 -5.50 -18.72 -8.83
C LEU A 2 -4.76 -18.86 -9.14
N GLU A 3 -4.85 -18.41 -8.88
CA GLU A 3 -4.39 -19.03 -9.58
C GLU A 3 -3.92 -19.28 -10.07
N VAL A 4 -4.03 -18.92 -9.41
CA VAL A 4 -3.65 -19.52 -10.27
C VAL A 4 -3.27 -19.62 -10.72
N TYR A 5 -3.54 -19.34 -10.21
CA TYR A 5 -3.23 -19.99 -11.14
C TYR A 5 -2.66 -19.77 -11.54
N LEU A 6 -2.86 -19.46 -11.04
CA LEU A 6 -2.38 -19.87 -11.88
C LEU A 6 -1.42 -19.82 -12.14
N LYS A 7 -1.52 -19.59 -11.95
CA LYS A 7 -0.80 -20.03 -12.68
C LYS A 7 -0.36 -20.06 -13.24
N ASN A 8 -0.47 -19.86 -12.83
CA ASN A 8 0.00 -20.36 -13.83
C ASN A 8 0.36 -20.29 -14.45
N GLU A 9 -0.13 -19.81 -14.13
CA GLU A 9 0.13 -20.15 -15.14
C GLU A 9 0.75 -19.80 -15.73
N ILE A 10 0.69 -19.67 -15.47
CA ILE A 10 1.16 -19.78 -16.42
C ILE A 10 1.92 -19.61 -17.00
N ASP A 11 1.96 -19.54 -16.90
CA ASP A 11 2.59 -19.75 -17.86
C ASP A 11 3.11 -19.69 -18.57
N LYS A 12 3.16 -19.62 -18.55
CA LYS A 12 3.63 -19.81 -19.50
C LYS A 12 4.10 -19.50 -20.35
N ILE A 13 4.09 -19.39 -20.13
CA ILE A 13 4.45 -19.25 -21.10
C ILE A 13 5.21 -18.80 -21.65
N GLY A 14 5.20 -18.52 -21.34
CA GLY A 14 5.62 -18.19 -22.03
C GLY A 14 6.36 -17.66 -22.24
N LYS A 15 6.50 -17.70 -22.15
CA LYS A 15 7.01 -17.25 -22.46
C LYS A 15 7.42 -16.54 -22.70
N ASP A 16 7.35 -16.52 -22.48
CA ASP A 16 7.53 -15.88 -22.72
C ASP A 16 7.95 -15.35 -22.65
N HIS A 17 7.85 -15.34 -22.38
CA HIS A 17 7.96 -14.93 -22.32
C HIS A 17 8.21 -14.16 -22.08
N ASN A 18 8.38 -14.21 -22.04
CA ASN A 18 8.35 -13.32 -21.81
C ASN A 18 8.49 -12.59 -21.62
N MET A 19 8.26 -12.58 -21.69
CA MET A 19 8.13 -11.80 -21.55
C MET A 19 7.86 -11.42 -21.14
N ASP A 20 7.21 -11.56 -21.18
CA ASP A 20 6.93 -11.26 -20.64
C ASP A 20 6.89 -10.94 -19.51
N ASN A 21 7.01 -11.02 -19.01
CA ASN A 21 7.45 -10.53 -17.77
C ASN A 21 7.44 -9.06 -17.58
N LYS A 22 6.80 -8.39 -18.40
CA LYS A 22 6.64 -6.97 -18.30
C LYS A 22 5.72 -6.64 -17.20
N ILE A 23 6.15 -5.76 -16.30
CA ILE A 23 5.27 -5.19 -15.28
C ILE A 23 4.32 -4.24 -15.98
N TYR A 24 3.04 -4.45 -15.79
CA TYR A 24 2.04 -3.58 -16.35
C TYR A 24 2.16 -2.18 -15.76
N THR A 25 2.26 -1.18 -16.60
CA THR A 25 2.30 0.21 -16.17
C THR A 25 1.03 0.91 -16.62
N PRO A 26 0.16 1.30 -15.70
CA PRO A 26 -1.07 1.99 -16.10
C PRO A 26 -0.77 3.33 -16.77
N LYS A 27 -1.64 3.73 -17.66
CA LYS A 27 -1.50 5.02 -18.32
C LYS A 27 -1.70 6.17 -17.37
N VAL A 28 -2.61 6.01 -16.42
CA VAL A 28 -2.89 7.05 -15.43
C VAL A 28 -2.15 6.70 -14.14
N LYS A 29 -1.32 7.61 -13.69
CA LYS A 29 -0.60 7.42 -12.44
C LYS A 29 -1.47 7.87 -11.28
N LEU A 30 -1.39 7.17 -10.18
CA LEU A 30 -2.01 7.61 -8.95
C LEU A 30 -1.03 8.51 -8.20
N ASN A 31 -1.51 9.64 -7.75
CA ASN A 31 -0.70 10.55 -6.95
C ASN A 31 -1.31 10.60 -5.56
N TRP A 32 -0.45 10.58 -4.55
CA TRP A 32 -0.93 10.74 -3.17
C TRP A 32 -1.25 12.21 -2.93
N THR A 33 -2.52 12.50 -2.67
CA THR A 33 -2.96 13.88 -2.47
C THR A 33 -3.35 14.21 -1.04
N ASP A 34 -3.44 13.20 -0.17
CA ASP A 34 -3.54 13.46 1.26
C ASP A 34 -2.17 13.85 1.80
N ASN A 35 -2.07 14.22 3.08
CA ASN A 35 -0.78 14.63 3.61
C ASN A 35 0.16 13.42 3.76
N LYS A 36 1.43 13.71 3.89
CA LYS A 36 2.45 12.66 3.96
C LYS A 36 2.34 11.84 5.24
N ALA A 37 1.97 12.48 6.34
CA ALA A 37 1.82 11.79 7.60
C ALA A 37 0.75 10.69 7.50
N ALA A 38 -0.32 10.93 6.75
CA ALA A 38 -1.36 9.92 6.56
C ALA A 38 -0.81 8.68 5.86
N LEU A 39 0.00 8.89 4.82
CA LEU A 39 0.59 7.76 4.11
C LEU A 39 1.59 7.01 4.98
N ILE A 40 2.39 7.74 5.75
CA ILE A 40 3.36 7.11 6.66
C ILE A 40 2.65 6.29 7.73
N GLU A 41 1.56 6.83 8.27
CA GLU A 41 0.74 6.09 9.23
C GLU A 41 0.26 4.77 8.63
N LEU A 42 -0.24 4.80 7.40
CA LEU A 42 -0.73 3.62 6.71
C LEU A 42 0.40 2.62 6.46
N ILE A 43 1.54 3.10 6.00
CA ILE A 43 2.71 2.24 5.73
C ILE A 43 3.14 1.51 7.00
N TYR A 44 3.24 2.22 8.11
CA TYR A 44 3.63 1.59 9.37
C TYR A 44 2.60 0.57 9.85
N ALA A 45 1.31 0.87 9.67
CA ALA A 45 0.26 -0.07 10.05
C ALA A 45 0.39 -1.37 9.27
N LEU A 46 0.59 -1.27 7.96
CA LEU A 46 0.75 -2.45 7.11
C LEU A 46 2.03 -3.21 7.44
N TYR A 47 3.09 -2.48 7.76
CA TYR A 47 4.36 -3.09 8.14
C TYR A 47 4.22 -3.90 9.43
N TYR A 48 3.62 -3.32 10.46
CA TYR A 48 3.44 -4.02 11.74
C TYR A 48 2.44 -5.16 11.63
N LYS A 49 1.46 -5.03 10.76
CA LYS A 49 0.53 -6.12 10.49
C LYS A 49 1.23 -7.28 9.78
N GLY A 50 2.32 -6.99 9.06
CA GLY A 50 3.01 -7.99 8.28
C GLY A 50 2.31 -8.30 6.96
N SER A 51 1.71 -7.29 6.36
CA SER A 51 0.88 -7.47 5.17
C SER A 51 1.68 -7.69 3.89
N PHE A 52 2.99 -7.45 3.91
CA PHE A 52 3.84 -7.62 2.73
C PHE A 52 4.86 -8.73 2.96
N ASN A 53 5.00 -9.61 1.98
CA ASN A 53 6.02 -10.66 1.97
C ASN A 53 6.02 -11.48 3.26
N ASN A 54 4.83 -11.80 3.76
CA ASN A 54 4.63 -12.57 4.99
C ASN A 54 5.37 -11.94 6.18
N GLY A 55 5.40 -10.62 6.21
CA GLY A 55 6.03 -9.88 7.30
C GLY A 55 7.53 -9.72 7.18
N GLN A 56 8.11 -10.15 6.06
CA GLN A 56 9.56 -10.10 5.87
C GLN A 56 10.04 -8.81 5.22
N ALA A 57 9.14 -7.99 4.71
CA ALA A 57 9.53 -6.75 4.04
C ALA A 57 10.00 -5.73 5.08
N ASP A 58 11.10 -5.04 4.75
CA ASP A 58 11.62 -3.97 5.58
C ASP A 58 10.79 -2.71 5.40
N ILE A 59 10.64 -1.93 6.46
CA ILE A 59 9.84 -0.70 6.43
C ILE A 59 10.37 0.27 5.36
N LYS A 60 11.67 0.35 5.21
CA LYS A 60 12.29 1.23 4.24
C LYS A 60 11.94 0.82 2.81
N GLU A 61 11.94 -0.48 2.55
CA GLU A 61 11.54 -1.01 1.25
C GLU A 61 10.09 -0.70 0.93
N ILE A 62 9.23 -0.92 1.90
CA ILE A 62 7.80 -0.64 1.72
C ILE A 62 7.59 0.83 1.40
N ALA A 63 8.26 1.71 2.15
CA ALA A 63 8.14 3.15 1.94
C ALA A 63 8.59 3.54 0.52
N LYS A 64 9.68 2.95 0.05
CA LYS A 64 10.17 3.26 -1.29
C LYS A 64 9.21 2.84 -2.38
N TYR A 65 8.55 1.69 -2.22
CA TYR A 65 7.54 1.26 -3.16
C TYR A 65 6.36 2.23 -3.19
N PHE A 66 5.93 2.67 -2.02
CA PHE A 66 4.82 3.63 -1.96
C PHE A 66 5.20 4.97 -2.58
N GLU A 67 6.44 5.42 -2.35
CA GLU A 67 6.93 6.65 -2.96
C GLU A 67 6.88 6.56 -4.48
N ALA A 68 7.35 5.42 -5.02
CA ALA A 68 7.39 5.24 -6.47
C ALA A 68 5.99 5.12 -7.06
N VAL A 69 5.12 4.34 -6.42
CA VAL A 69 3.79 4.07 -6.96
C VAL A 69 2.91 5.32 -6.90
N PHE A 70 3.02 6.09 -5.81
CA PHE A 70 2.16 7.25 -5.61
C PHE A 70 2.83 8.58 -5.88
N ASN A 71 4.02 8.53 -6.47
CA ASN A 71 4.74 9.72 -6.92
C ASN A 71 4.85 10.77 -5.81
N THR A 72 5.39 10.36 -4.68
CA THR A 72 5.55 11.25 -3.54
C THR A 72 6.87 10.95 -2.83
N ASP A 73 7.41 11.95 -2.17
CA ASP A 73 8.63 11.83 -1.37
C ASP A 73 8.24 11.91 0.10
N LEU A 74 8.49 10.85 0.84
CA LEU A 74 8.05 10.77 2.24
C LEU A 74 9.10 11.29 3.22
N GLY A 75 10.32 11.54 2.75
CA GLY A 75 11.37 12.06 3.60
C GLY A 75 11.80 11.06 4.67
N ASP A 76 12.06 11.58 5.86
CA ASP A 76 12.54 10.76 6.99
C ASP A 76 11.33 10.10 7.67
N ILE A 77 11.05 8.87 7.29
CA ILE A 77 9.87 8.17 7.78
C ILE A 77 9.96 7.83 9.26
N TYR A 78 11.16 7.60 9.77
CA TYR A 78 11.34 7.26 11.19
C TYR A 78 11.00 8.47 12.06
N ARG A 79 11.46 9.63 11.65
CA ARG A 79 11.18 10.86 12.37
C ARG A 79 9.69 11.17 12.33
N SER A 80 9.09 11.02 11.16
CA SER A 80 7.64 11.25 11.00
C SER A 80 6.84 10.31 11.88
N TYR A 81 7.26 9.07 11.98
CA TYR A 81 6.59 8.09 12.83
C TYR A 81 6.60 8.54 14.30
N ILE A 82 7.74 9.03 14.76
CA ILE A 82 7.86 9.53 16.14
C ILE A 82 6.91 10.71 16.35
N GLU A 83 6.83 11.61 15.38
CA GLU A 83 5.92 12.75 15.46
C GLU A 83 4.45 12.29 15.52
N ILE A 84 4.12 11.30 14.71
CA ILE A 84 2.77 10.73 14.72
C ILE A 84 2.45 10.12 16.07
N LYS A 85 3.40 9.39 16.65
CA LYS A 85 3.22 8.77 17.96
C LYS A 85 2.95 9.80 19.05
N ASN A 86 3.53 10.97 18.91
CA ASN A 86 3.46 12.00 19.94
C ASN A 86 2.27 12.95 19.79
N ARG A 87 1.51 12.82 18.71
CA ARG A 87 0.33 13.66 18.54
C ARG A 87 -0.86 13.05 19.29
N ASN A 88 -1.90 13.85 19.51
CA ASN A 88 -3.07 13.40 20.28
C ASN A 88 -3.80 12.25 19.65
N SER A 89 -3.93 12.26 18.33
CA SER A 89 -4.66 11.22 17.62
C SER A 89 -3.68 10.43 16.75
N ARG A 90 -3.14 9.36 17.31
CA ARG A 90 -2.08 8.57 16.67
C ARG A 90 -2.53 7.87 15.40
N THR A 91 -3.75 7.36 15.39
CA THR A 91 -4.25 6.60 14.25
C THR A 91 -5.36 7.37 13.53
N LYS A 92 -5.17 8.67 13.41
CA LYS A 92 -6.17 9.56 12.86
C LYS A 92 -6.61 9.14 11.46
N PHE A 93 -5.66 8.87 10.58
CA PHE A 93 -5.97 8.53 9.20
C PHE A 93 -6.65 7.16 9.08
N ILE A 94 -6.11 6.17 9.79
CA ILE A 94 -6.68 4.82 9.75
C ILE A 94 -8.08 4.82 10.32
N SER A 95 -8.31 5.59 11.39
CA SER A 95 -9.63 5.72 11.97
C SER A 95 -10.61 6.34 10.98
N GLN A 96 -10.16 7.35 10.23
CA GLN A 96 -10.99 7.96 9.18
C GLN A 96 -11.34 6.96 8.09
N LEU A 97 -10.36 6.17 7.67
CA LEU A 97 -10.59 5.16 6.64
C LEU A 97 -11.64 4.16 7.10
N LYS A 98 -11.51 3.69 8.34
CA LYS A 98 -12.45 2.75 8.90
C LYS A 98 -13.86 3.33 8.93
N GLU A 99 -13.98 4.54 9.42
CA GLU A 99 -15.28 5.20 9.54
C GLU A 99 -15.95 5.40 8.20
N ILE A 100 -15.19 5.90 7.24
CA ILE A 100 -15.72 6.15 5.90
C ILE A 100 -16.19 4.84 5.25
N LEU A 101 -15.40 3.80 5.38
CA LEU A 101 -15.75 2.53 4.77
C LEU A 101 -16.96 1.90 5.46
N ASP A 102 -17.01 1.94 6.80
CA ASP A 102 -18.14 1.43 7.56
C ASP A 102 -19.44 2.13 7.14
N ASN A 103 -19.38 3.45 7.03
CA ASN A 103 -20.56 4.24 6.64
C ASN A 103 -21.02 3.91 5.24
N LYS A 104 -20.07 3.73 4.32
CA LYS A 104 -20.42 3.39 2.94
C LYS A 104 -21.07 2.02 2.86
N MET A 105 -20.54 1.06 3.60
CA MET A 105 -21.11 -0.28 3.63
C MET A 105 -22.52 -0.29 4.21
N GLU A 106 -22.75 0.53 5.23
CA GLU A 106 -24.09 0.67 5.80
C GLU A 106 -25.07 1.24 4.78
N GLU A 107 -24.63 2.24 4.00
CA GLU A 107 -25.46 2.79 2.94
C GLU A 107 -25.83 1.73 1.90
N ASP A 108 -24.85 0.88 1.56
CA ASP A 108 -25.05 -0.16 0.56
C ASP A 108 -26.03 -1.24 1.03
N ASP A 109 -26.18 -1.39 2.34
CA ASP A 109 -27.08 -2.39 2.93
C ASP A 109 -28.55 -1.99 2.91
N ILE A 110 -28.86 -0.76 2.55
CA ILE A 110 -30.25 -0.26 2.55
C ILE A 110 -30.99 -0.54 1.22
#